data_cc6b59109ae207a7c7df8ce791f02855
#
_entry.id   cc6b59109ae207a7c7df8ce791f02855
#
_cell.length_a   1.000
_cell.length_b   1.000
_cell.length_c   1.000
_cell.angle_alpha   90.00
_cell.angle_beta   90.00
_cell.angle_gamma   90.00
#
_symmetry.space_group_name_H-M   'P 1'
#
loop_
_entity.id
_entity.type
_entity.pdbx_description
1 polymer ?
#
loop_
_entity_poly.entity_id
_entity_poly.type
_entity_poly.pdbx_seq_one_letter_code
_entity_poly.pdbx_strand_id
1 'polypeptide(L)'
;MRTVIVDKVASVTQACGLGNEVRVATDSIPAEEGVVVVVEILTNKSNYNAIELTSGRMAKCVKGDIVVGALGHRNALFGYSGHVPKSVKAGDVIQMLNIGGVLGICDSVNPDKGKPFDCRVIGGVLQFPYLGERIGVPARVGYRQLDQAAKLETHGVPVLALAGTCMEAGKTAAAAAIISRMRHRGLLIDAFKATGVSLRRDILAFEDAGARNTLIFTDFGVVSTTRAVGPALTRTMISELSDKRP
;
A
#
# COMPACT_ATOMS: atom_id res chain seq x y z
N MET A 1 16.17 -13.99 15.05
CA MET A 1 16.06 -13.75 13.58
C MET A 1 16.01 -15.09 12.85
N ARG A 2 15.09 -15.27 11.93
CA ARG A 2 15.01 -16.47 11.06
C ARG A 2 14.65 -16.10 9.63
N THR A 3 14.98 -16.96 8.68
CA THR A 3 14.55 -16.84 7.28
C THR A 3 13.19 -17.52 7.11
N VAL A 4 12.31 -16.90 6.31
CA VAL A 4 10.98 -17.41 5.96
C VAL A 4 10.83 -17.33 4.44
N ILE A 5 10.41 -18.43 3.82
CA ILE A 5 9.99 -18.47 2.43
C ILE A 5 8.52 -18.07 2.38
N VAL A 6 8.17 -17.12 1.52
CA VAL A 6 6.83 -16.57 1.40
C VAL A 6 6.22 -16.89 0.04
N ASP A 7 4.92 -17.21 0.05
CA ASP A 7 4.18 -17.53 -1.18
C ASP A 7 3.76 -16.27 -1.94
N LYS A 8 3.47 -15.19 -1.21
CA LYS A 8 2.92 -13.95 -1.78
C LYS A 8 3.45 -12.71 -1.06
N VAL A 9 3.86 -11.73 -1.84
CA VAL A 9 4.25 -10.40 -1.36
C VAL A 9 3.20 -9.40 -1.82
N ALA A 10 2.51 -8.80 -0.86
CA ALA A 10 1.39 -7.91 -1.11
C ALA A 10 1.81 -6.55 -1.68
N SER A 11 0.98 -5.94 -2.49
CA SER A 11 1.26 -4.67 -3.18
C SER A 11 1.56 -3.50 -2.24
N VAL A 12 1.02 -3.51 -1.02
CA VAL A 12 1.32 -2.49 0.01
C VAL A 12 2.82 -2.41 0.33
N THR A 13 3.55 -3.51 0.19
CA THR A 13 4.99 -3.59 0.49
C THR A 13 5.90 -3.41 -0.72
N GLN A 14 5.35 -2.97 -1.86
CA GLN A 14 6.06 -2.79 -3.12
C GLN A 14 7.37 -2.02 -2.96
N ALA A 15 7.34 -0.91 -2.22
CA ALA A 15 8.49 -0.05 -1.99
C ALA A 15 9.65 -0.71 -1.22
N CYS A 16 9.38 -1.84 -0.56
CA CYS A 16 10.39 -2.58 0.20
C CYS A 16 11.29 -3.47 -0.67
N GLY A 17 10.95 -3.71 -1.94
CA GLY A 17 11.74 -4.53 -2.85
C GLY A 17 11.94 -5.99 -2.40
N LEU A 18 10.95 -6.56 -1.70
CA LEU A 18 11.05 -7.90 -1.11
C LEU A 18 10.91 -9.00 -2.16
N GLY A 19 11.75 -10.03 -2.05
CA GLY A 19 11.62 -11.29 -2.78
C GLY A 19 10.80 -12.34 -2.02
N ASN A 20 10.87 -13.60 -2.49
CA ASN A 20 10.17 -14.72 -1.87
C ASN A 20 10.86 -15.26 -0.62
N GLU A 21 12.04 -14.75 -0.28
CA GLU A 21 12.77 -15.09 0.93
C GLU A 21 12.96 -13.82 1.76
N VAL A 22 12.48 -13.83 3.00
CA VAL A 22 12.57 -12.68 3.89
C VAL A 22 13.13 -13.08 5.25
N ARG A 23 13.83 -12.16 5.89
CA ARG A 23 14.31 -12.34 7.28
C ARG A 23 13.35 -11.67 8.24
N VAL A 24 13.03 -12.36 9.33
CA VAL A 24 12.05 -11.88 10.31
C VAL A 24 12.61 -11.90 11.74
N ALA A 25 12.19 -10.91 12.53
CA ALA A 25 12.30 -10.90 13.99
C ALA A 25 10.98 -11.40 14.59
N THR A 26 11.07 -12.20 15.65
CA THR A 26 9.91 -12.73 16.38
C THR A 26 9.66 -12.06 17.69
N ASP A 27 10.71 -11.46 18.28
CA ASP A 27 10.73 -11.01 19.67
C ASP A 27 10.32 -9.53 19.84
N SER A 28 10.46 -8.75 18.78
CA SER A 28 10.14 -7.32 18.82
C SER A 28 9.58 -6.87 17.46
N ILE A 29 8.27 -6.72 17.40
CA ILE A 29 7.57 -6.21 16.21
C ILE A 29 6.93 -4.88 16.60
N PRO A 30 7.34 -3.75 16.02
CA PRO A 30 6.68 -2.48 16.31
C PRO A 30 5.22 -2.52 15.88
N ALA A 31 4.30 -2.19 16.78
CA ALA A 31 2.88 -2.12 16.51
C ALA A 31 2.52 -0.73 15.93
N GLU A 32 3.02 -0.43 14.74
CA GLU A 32 2.90 0.88 14.10
C GLU A 32 2.45 0.72 12.65
N GLU A 33 1.74 1.73 12.14
CA GLU A 33 1.34 1.76 10.73
C GLU A 33 2.58 1.70 9.82
N GLY A 34 2.47 0.92 8.74
CA GLY A 34 3.52 0.74 7.76
C GLY A 34 4.58 -0.29 8.12
N VAL A 35 4.59 -0.84 9.34
CA VAL A 35 5.51 -1.95 9.68
C VAL A 35 5.15 -3.19 8.89
N VAL A 36 6.14 -3.79 8.24
CA VAL A 36 5.95 -4.96 7.37
C VAL A 36 6.05 -6.24 8.19
N VAL A 37 5.05 -7.11 8.04
CA VAL A 37 4.96 -8.38 8.77
C VAL A 37 4.70 -9.56 7.83
N VAL A 38 5.17 -10.74 8.23
CA VAL A 38 4.83 -12.01 7.61
C VAL A 38 3.73 -12.67 8.40
N VAL A 39 2.72 -13.17 7.71
CA VAL A 39 1.59 -13.88 8.31
C VAL A 39 1.28 -15.18 7.57
N GLU A 40 0.70 -16.14 8.27
CA GLU A 40 0.08 -17.35 7.71
C GLU A 40 -1.42 -17.18 7.64
N ILE A 41 -2.03 -17.44 6.49
CA ILE A 41 -3.49 -17.44 6.31
C ILE A 41 -4.09 -18.65 7.04
N LEU A 42 -5.02 -18.43 7.97
CA LEU A 42 -5.65 -19.49 8.78
C LEU A 42 -7.00 -19.97 8.25
N THR A 43 -7.66 -19.18 7.40
CA THR A 43 -9.04 -19.42 6.95
C THR A 43 -9.13 -19.44 5.43
N ASN A 44 -10.14 -20.13 4.89
CA ASN A 44 -10.52 -20.02 3.47
C ASN A 44 -11.73 -19.09 3.30
N LYS A 45 -11.84 -18.48 2.12
CA LYS A 45 -12.98 -17.60 1.77
C LYS A 45 -13.45 -17.90 0.34
N SER A 46 -14.76 -17.75 0.12
CA SER A 46 -15.36 -17.80 -1.22
C SER A 46 -15.24 -16.46 -1.96
N ASN A 47 -15.51 -15.35 -1.27
CA ASN A 47 -15.51 -14.00 -1.82
C ASN A 47 -14.39 -13.15 -1.23
N TYR A 48 -13.92 -12.15 -1.98
CA TYR A 48 -12.86 -11.23 -1.53
C TYR A 48 -11.63 -12.01 -1.04
N ASN A 49 -11.28 -13.05 -1.81
CA ASN A 49 -10.33 -14.10 -1.45
C ASN A 49 -8.99 -14.02 -2.19
N ALA A 50 -8.68 -12.85 -2.74
CA ALA A 50 -7.44 -12.62 -3.47
C ALA A 50 -6.63 -11.47 -2.85
N ILE A 51 -5.34 -11.48 -3.14
CA ILE A 51 -4.41 -10.41 -2.80
C ILE A 51 -3.78 -9.83 -4.09
N GLU A 52 -3.58 -8.53 -4.13
CA GLU A 52 -2.79 -7.87 -5.17
C GLU A 52 -1.31 -8.03 -4.84
N LEU A 53 -0.57 -8.63 -5.74
CA LEU A 53 0.88 -8.78 -5.64
C LEU A 53 1.60 -7.47 -5.99
N THR A 54 2.89 -7.39 -5.67
CA THR A 54 3.74 -6.24 -6.03
C THR A 54 3.77 -5.95 -7.54
N SER A 55 3.51 -6.95 -8.37
CA SER A 55 3.36 -6.80 -9.84
C SER A 55 2.00 -6.22 -10.28
N GLY A 56 1.04 -6.02 -9.36
CA GLY A 56 -0.35 -5.67 -9.68
C GLY A 56 -1.23 -6.86 -10.03
N ARG A 57 -0.67 -8.07 -10.19
CA ARG A 57 -1.44 -9.29 -10.47
C ARG A 57 -2.24 -9.71 -9.26
N MET A 58 -3.50 -10.09 -9.45
CA MET A 58 -4.34 -10.67 -8.41
C MET A 58 -4.01 -12.17 -8.24
N ALA A 59 -3.75 -12.59 -7.01
CA ALA A 59 -3.50 -13.98 -6.65
C ALA A 59 -4.48 -14.44 -5.58
N LYS A 60 -5.10 -15.62 -5.78
CA LYS A 60 -5.99 -16.22 -4.79
C LYS A 60 -5.21 -16.61 -3.55
N CYS A 61 -5.78 -16.33 -2.37
CA CYS A 61 -5.26 -16.77 -1.08
C CYS A 61 -6.01 -17.99 -0.57
N VAL A 62 -5.28 -18.93 0.00
CA VAL A 62 -5.82 -20.13 0.64
C VAL A 62 -5.20 -20.33 2.01
N LYS A 63 -5.86 -21.11 2.86
CA LYS A 63 -5.32 -21.48 4.17
C LYS A 63 -3.95 -22.16 4.01
N GLY A 64 -2.99 -21.73 4.82
CA GLY A 64 -1.59 -22.16 4.80
C GLY A 64 -0.67 -21.29 3.98
N ASP A 65 -1.18 -20.39 3.13
CA ASP A 65 -0.33 -19.41 2.42
C ASP A 65 0.43 -18.52 3.40
N ILE A 66 1.71 -18.34 3.14
CA ILE A 66 2.59 -17.41 3.85
C ILE A 66 2.64 -16.10 3.06
N VAL A 67 2.18 -15.03 3.67
CA VAL A 67 1.97 -13.74 2.99
C VAL A 67 2.74 -12.64 3.70
N VAL A 68 3.37 -11.75 2.92
CA VAL A 68 3.92 -10.49 3.42
C VAL A 68 2.90 -9.38 3.22
N GLY A 69 2.62 -8.62 4.28
CA GLY A 69 1.77 -7.44 4.26
C GLY A 69 2.29 -6.37 5.21
N ALA A 70 1.53 -5.33 5.42
CA ALA A 70 1.90 -4.25 6.33
C ALA A 70 0.79 -3.95 7.34
N LEU A 71 1.16 -3.65 8.56
CA LEU A 71 0.24 -3.14 9.56
C LEU A 71 -0.34 -1.81 9.11
N GLY A 72 -1.66 -1.62 9.29
CA GLY A 72 -2.28 -0.38 8.88
C GLY A 72 -3.71 -0.22 9.37
N HIS A 73 -4.16 1.02 9.33
CA HIS A 73 -5.54 1.38 9.56
C HIS A 73 -6.33 1.27 8.25
N ARG A 74 -7.60 0.93 8.36
CA ARG A 74 -8.53 1.01 7.24
C ARG A 74 -9.89 1.51 7.69
N ASN A 75 -10.45 2.44 6.94
CA ASN A 75 -11.84 2.86 7.08
C ASN A 75 -12.50 2.80 5.70
N ALA A 76 -13.42 1.87 5.48
CA ALA A 76 -14.01 1.62 4.17
C ALA A 76 -15.51 1.36 4.27
N LEU A 77 -16.30 2.03 3.41
CA LEU A 77 -17.74 1.79 3.28
C LEU A 77 -18.04 0.39 2.70
N PHE A 78 -17.28 -0.01 1.66
CA PHE A 78 -17.40 -1.33 1.00
C PHE A 78 -16.17 -2.19 1.29
N GLY A 79 -16.10 -2.78 2.47
CA GLY A 79 -14.97 -3.61 2.84
C GLY A 79 -14.93 -3.82 4.34
N TYR A 80 -13.73 -3.83 4.88
CA TYR A 80 -13.48 -3.93 6.31
C TYR A 80 -13.01 -2.59 6.85
N SER A 81 -13.42 -2.24 8.06
CA SER A 81 -12.75 -1.22 8.86
C SER A 81 -11.94 -1.90 9.94
N GLY A 82 -10.81 -1.31 10.28
CA GLY A 82 -9.90 -1.89 11.27
C GLY A 82 -8.73 -0.96 11.60
N HIS A 83 -7.98 -1.36 12.61
CA HIS A 83 -6.89 -0.57 13.16
C HIS A 83 -5.64 -1.41 13.43
N VAL A 84 -4.50 -0.74 13.58
CA VAL A 84 -3.25 -1.37 14.05
C VAL A 84 -3.43 -1.79 15.51
N PRO A 85 -3.16 -3.05 15.89
CA PRO A 85 -3.26 -3.50 17.28
C PRO A 85 -2.27 -2.74 18.18
N LYS A 86 -2.59 -2.64 19.48
CA LYS A 86 -1.72 -1.95 20.46
C LYS A 86 -0.36 -2.62 20.67
N SER A 87 -0.28 -3.91 20.42
CA SER A 87 0.95 -4.71 20.44
C SER A 87 0.85 -5.84 19.41
N VAL A 88 1.98 -6.29 18.90
CA VAL A 88 2.09 -7.40 17.94
C VAL A 88 3.26 -8.29 18.31
N LYS A 89 3.03 -9.58 18.35
CA LYS A 89 4.08 -10.60 18.53
C LYS A 89 3.83 -11.81 17.65
N ALA A 90 4.85 -12.60 17.43
CA ALA A 90 4.70 -13.88 16.74
C ALA A 90 3.69 -14.78 17.45
N GLY A 91 2.78 -15.37 16.68
CA GLY A 91 1.66 -16.19 17.17
C GLY A 91 0.34 -15.45 17.32
N ASP A 92 0.32 -14.13 17.38
CA ASP A 92 -0.93 -13.35 17.45
C ASP A 92 -1.75 -13.54 16.17
N VAL A 93 -3.07 -13.45 16.30
CA VAL A 93 -4.00 -13.52 15.17
C VAL A 93 -4.53 -12.12 14.89
N ILE A 94 -4.32 -11.66 13.66
CA ILE A 94 -4.81 -10.41 13.11
C ILE A 94 -5.56 -10.68 11.80
N GLN A 95 -6.19 -9.68 11.20
CA GLN A 95 -6.98 -9.86 9.99
C GLN A 95 -6.38 -9.11 8.78
N MET A 96 -6.63 -9.67 7.59
CA MET A 96 -6.34 -8.99 6.33
C MET A 96 -7.50 -8.04 6.00
N LEU A 97 -7.23 -6.74 6.09
CA LEU A 97 -8.24 -5.70 5.97
C LEU A 97 -8.57 -5.30 4.52
N ASN A 98 -7.65 -5.55 3.57
CA ASN A 98 -7.89 -5.31 2.14
C ASN A 98 -7.08 -6.24 1.25
N ILE A 99 -7.40 -6.24 -0.04
CA ILE A 99 -6.69 -7.04 -1.06
C ILE A 99 -5.28 -6.53 -1.37
N GLY A 100 -4.89 -5.35 -0.91
CA GLY A 100 -3.52 -4.84 -1.02
C GLY A 100 -2.57 -5.35 0.08
N GLY A 101 -3.08 -6.12 1.05
CA GLY A 101 -2.26 -6.71 2.11
C GLY A 101 -2.12 -5.85 3.36
N VAL A 102 -3.06 -4.95 3.61
CA VAL A 102 -3.14 -4.22 4.90
C VAL A 102 -3.63 -5.17 5.98
N LEU A 103 -2.90 -5.24 7.08
CA LEU A 103 -3.12 -6.14 8.21
C LEU A 103 -3.43 -5.35 9.48
N GLY A 104 -4.36 -5.85 10.29
CA GLY A 104 -4.76 -5.21 11.55
C GLY A 104 -5.87 -5.95 12.25
N ILE A 105 -6.45 -5.34 13.26
CA ILE A 105 -7.65 -5.84 13.94
C ILE A 105 -8.88 -5.33 13.20
N CYS A 106 -9.77 -6.24 12.80
CA CYS A 106 -11.01 -5.87 12.11
C CYS A 106 -12.08 -5.42 13.09
N ASP A 107 -12.56 -4.18 12.94
CA ASP A 107 -13.61 -3.58 13.79
C ASP A 107 -15.00 -3.79 13.20
N SER A 108 -15.12 -3.73 11.88
CA SER A 108 -16.40 -3.94 11.19
C SER A 108 -16.24 -4.62 9.84
N VAL A 109 -17.27 -5.36 9.47
CA VAL A 109 -17.32 -6.23 8.30
C VAL A 109 -18.50 -5.83 7.43
N ASN A 110 -18.26 -5.63 6.13
CA ASN A 110 -19.35 -5.57 5.16
C ASN A 110 -19.91 -6.99 4.96
N PRO A 111 -21.22 -7.21 5.19
CA PRO A 111 -21.84 -8.55 5.09
C PRO A 111 -21.59 -9.25 3.75
N ASP A 112 -21.59 -8.50 2.63
CA ASP A 112 -21.39 -9.04 1.27
C ASP A 112 -19.98 -9.59 1.04
N LYS A 113 -19.01 -9.17 1.84
CA LYS A 113 -17.62 -9.65 1.75
C LYS A 113 -17.32 -10.82 2.67
N GLY A 114 -18.21 -11.09 3.64
CA GLY A 114 -17.99 -12.08 4.69
C GLY A 114 -16.81 -11.70 5.59
N LYS A 115 -16.49 -12.54 6.57
CA LYS A 115 -15.36 -12.29 7.50
C LYS A 115 -14.04 -12.13 6.75
N PRO A 116 -13.11 -11.27 7.21
CA PRO A 116 -11.76 -11.18 6.66
C PRO A 116 -11.00 -12.51 6.86
N PHE A 117 -9.86 -12.66 6.18
CA PHE A 117 -8.92 -13.73 6.52
C PHE A 117 -8.38 -13.50 7.93
N ASP A 118 -8.42 -14.55 8.76
CA ASP A 118 -7.61 -14.61 9.97
C ASP A 118 -6.19 -15.02 9.59
N CYS A 119 -5.23 -14.29 10.15
CA CYS A 119 -3.82 -14.40 9.80
C CYS A 119 -2.99 -14.50 11.07
N ARG A 120 -2.16 -15.55 11.20
CA ARG A 120 -1.22 -15.71 12.31
C ARG A 120 0.08 -14.99 11.99
N VAL A 121 0.49 -14.08 12.85
CA VAL A 121 1.78 -13.38 12.72
C VAL A 121 2.93 -14.36 12.89
N ILE A 122 3.84 -14.38 11.90
CA ILE A 122 5.07 -15.18 11.92
C ILE A 122 6.24 -14.36 12.46
N GLY A 123 6.29 -13.06 12.09
CA GLY A 123 7.33 -12.13 12.52
C GLY A 123 7.30 -10.81 11.75
N GLY A 124 8.04 -9.82 12.26
CA GLY A 124 8.30 -8.57 11.56
C GLY A 124 9.44 -8.72 10.56
N VAL A 125 9.25 -8.24 9.34
CA VAL A 125 10.28 -8.28 8.30
C VAL A 125 11.43 -7.34 8.66
N LEU A 126 12.65 -7.78 8.40
CA LEU A 126 13.87 -7.00 8.59
C LEU A 126 14.46 -6.59 7.23
N GLN A 127 14.91 -5.35 7.16
CA GLN A 127 15.79 -4.84 6.11
C GLN A 127 17.18 -4.56 6.67
N PHE A 128 18.20 -4.57 5.81
CA PHE A 128 19.61 -4.41 6.16
C PHE A 128 20.21 -3.24 5.37
N PRO A 129 19.89 -1.98 5.75
CA PRO A 129 20.29 -0.81 4.99
C PRO A 129 21.78 -0.44 5.17
N TYR A 130 22.44 -1.00 6.19
CA TYR A 130 23.82 -0.65 6.52
C TYR A 130 24.80 -1.61 5.85
N LEU A 131 25.58 -1.10 4.91
CA LEU A 131 26.63 -1.87 4.21
C LEU A 131 27.71 -2.34 5.21
N GLY A 132 28.01 -3.64 5.16
CA GLY A 132 29.03 -4.24 6.04
C GLY A 132 28.55 -4.62 7.43
N GLU A 133 27.34 -4.25 7.82
CA GLU A 133 26.77 -4.59 9.12
C GLU A 133 25.56 -5.53 8.98
N ARG A 134 25.44 -6.50 9.89
CA ARG A 134 24.29 -7.41 9.94
C ARG A 134 23.21 -6.91 10.91
N ILE A 135 23.01 -5.59 10.95
CA ILE A 135 22.00 -4.96 11.80
C ILE A 135 20.69 -4.92 11.00
N GLY A 136 19.72 -5.73 11.42
CA GLY A 136 18.38 -5.71 10.86
C GLY A 136 17.54 -4.62 11.51
N VAL A 137 16.91 -3.80 10.68
CA VAL A 137 15.90 -2.82 11.11
C VAL A 137 14.51 -3.27 10.63
N PRO A 138 13.42 -2.96 11.36
CA PRO A 138 12.07 -3.28 10.91
C PRO A 138 11.80 -2.67 9.55
N ALA A 139 11.39 -3.50 8.58
CA ALA A 139 10.98 -3.03 7.26
C ALA A 139 9.71 -2.20 7.37
N ARG A 140 9.65 -1.10 6.62
CA ARG A 140 8.52 -0.19 6.59
C ARG A 140 8.09 0.10 5.15
N VAL A 141 6.81 0.28 4.96
CA VAL A 141 6.24 0.78 3.70
C VAL A 141 6.82 2.15 3.40
N GLY A 142 7.11 2.40 2.13
CA GLY A 142 7.63 3.69 1.66
C GLY A 142 9.16 3.75 1.59
N TYR A 143 9.63 4.62 0.73
CA TYR A 143 11.04 4.91 0.50
C TYR A 143 11.31 6.42 0.34
N ARG A 144 10.23 7.21 0.40
CA ARG A 144 10.25 8.67 0.34
C ARG A 144 9.86 9.27 1.68
N GLN A 145 10.37 10.45 1.95
CA GLN A 145 9.97 11.21 3.14
C GLN A 145 8.76 12.08 2.83
N LEU A 146 7.77 12.08 3.73
CA LEU A 146 6.66 12.98 3.69
C LEU A 146 7.05 14.31 4.34
N ASP A 147 7.04 15.39 3.56
CA ASP A 147 7.25 16.72 4.11
C ASP A 147 5.91 17.28 4.64
N GLN A 148 5.78 17.30 5.96
CA GLN A 148 4.61 17.84 6.65
C GLN A 148 4.45 19.36 6.45
N ALA A 149 5.55 20.06 6.20
CA ALA A 149 5.59 21.50 5.99
C ALA A 149 5.55 21.90 4.51
N ALA A 150 5.44 20.91 3.60
CA ALA A 150 5.43 21.17 2.16
C ALA A 150 4.44 22.27 1.78
N LYS A 151 4.90 23.23 0.98
CA LYS A 151 4.06 24.25 0.35
C LYS A 151 3.50 23.73 -0.96
N LEU A 152 2.39 24.29 -1.40
CA LEU A 152 1.85 23.97 -2.72
C LEU A 152 2.66 24.71 -3.78
N GLU A 153 3.57 24.01 -4.41
CA GLU A 153 4.42 24.52 -5.49
C GLU A 153 4.21 23.66 -6.74
N THR A 154 3.82 24.30 -7.83
CA THR A 154 3.57 23.63 -9.10
C THR A 154 4.62 23.97 -10.17
N HIS A 155 5.53 24.89 -9.86
CA HIS A 155 6.53 25.41 -10.79
C HIS A 155 5.95 25.79 -12.17
N GLY A 156 4.67 26.25 -12.18
CA GLY A 156 3.95 26.61 -13.41
C GLY A 156 3.40 25.42 -14.20
N VAL A 157 3.47 24.18 -13.66
CA VAL A 157 2.82 23.00 -14.27
C VAL A 157 1.33 23.01 -13.92
N PRO A 158 0.43 22.92 -14.92
CA PRO A 158 -1.01 22.82 -14.66
C PRO A 158 -1.35 21.53 -13.90
N VAL A 159 -2.22 21.63 -12.90
CA VAL A 159 -2.68 20.50 -12.09
C VAL A 159 -4.16 20.26 -12.31
N LEU A 160 -4.53 19.06 -12.74
CA LEU A 160 -5.92 18.63 -12.86
C LEU A 160 -6.26 17.68 -11.71
N ALA A 161 -7.20 18.07 -10.85
CA ALA A 161 -7.69 17.24 -9.76
C ALA A 161 -9.01 16.53 -10.14
N LEU A 162 -9.08 15.23 -9.91
CA LEU A 162 -10.28 14.42 -10.10
C LEU A 162 -10.88 14.04 -8.75
N ALA A 163 -12.04 14.58 -8.44
CA ALA A 163 -12.80 14.26 -7.23
C ALA A 163 -14.07 13.47 -7.58
N GLY A 164 -14.59 12.73 -6.61
CA GLY A 164 -15.83 11.97 -6.77
C GLY A 164 -16.44 11.63 -5.41
N THR A 165 -17.74 11.38 -5.41
CA THR A 165 -18.56 11.20 -4.20
C THR A 165 -18.26 9.92 -3.42
N CYS A 166 -17.76 8.86 -4.11
CA CYS A 166 -17.52 7.55 -3.49
C CYS A 166 -16.42 6.77 -4.21
N MET A 167 -16.07 5.60 -3.66
CA MET A 167 -15.32 4.58 -4.39
C MET A 167 -16.14 4.12 -5.61
N GLU A 168 -15.45 3.64 -6.66
CA GLU A 168 -16.05 3.13 -7.91
C GLU A 168 -16.84 4.16 -8.71
N ALA A 169 -16.78 5.46 -8.38
CA ALA A 169 -17.39 6.54 -9.15
C ALA A 169 -16.68 6.85 -10.49
N GLY A 170 -15.77 5.98 -10.95
CA GLY A 170 -15.11 6.10 -12.26
C GLY A 170 -13.90 7.05 -12.30
N LYS A 171 -13.41 7.58 -11.16
CA LYS A 171 -12.28 8.53 -11.13
C LYS A 171 -11.03 8.00 -11.84
N THR A 172 -10.62 6.77 -11.56
CA THR A 172 -9.43 6.15 -12.16
C THR A 172 -9.59 5.96 -13.67
N ALA A 173 -10.76 5.51 -14.11
CA ALA A 173 -11.06 5.37 -15.54
C ALA A 173 -11.05 6.72 -16.28
N ALA A 174 -11.62 7.76 -15.67
CA ALA A 174 -11.59 9.11 -16.21
C ALA A 174 -10.14 9.64 -16.30
N ALA A 175 -9.34 9.44 -15.24
CA ALA A 175 -7.93 9.84 -15.24
C ALA A 175 -7.15 9.14 -16.35
N ALA A 176 -7.25 7.83 -16.49
CA ALA A 176 -6.59 7.05 -17.53
C ALA A 176 -7.00 7.51 -18.95
N ALA A 177 -8.28 7.77 -19.18
CA ALA A 177 -8.77 8.31 -20.45
C ALA A 177 -8.19 9.69 -20.78
N ILE A 178 -8.10 10.59 -19.78
CA ILE A 178 -7.51 11.92 -19.93
C ILE A 178 -6.01 11.79 -20.25
N ILE A 179 -5.26 10.99 -19.48
CA ILE A 179 -3.82 10.76 -19.69
C ILE A 179 -3.58 10.26 -21.12
N SER A 180 -4.30 9.23 -21.56
CA SER A 180 -4.17 8.68 -22.90
C SER A 180 -4.44 9.73 -23.99
N ARG A 181 -5.52 10.51 -23.86
CA ARG A 181 -5.88 11.53 -24.84
C ARG A 181 -4.88 12.68 -24.91
N MET A 182 -4.35 13.12 -23.77
CA MET A 182 -3.36 14.19 -23.71
C MET A 182 -2.02 13.72 -24.25
N ARG A 183 -1.58 12.48 -23.95
CA ARG A 183 -0.39 11.87 -24.52
C ARG A 183 -0.45 11.81 -26.03
N HIS A 184 -1.59 11.42 -26.64
CA HIS A 184 -1.77 11.41 -28.09
C HIS A 184 -1.71 12.80 -28.74
N ARG A 185 -1.80 13.87 -27.94
CA ARG A 185 -1.58 15.26 -28.35
C ARG A 185 -0.15 15.76 -28.13
N GLY A 186 0.78 14.85 -27.78
CA GLY A 186 2.20 15.17 -27.54
C GLY A 186 2.49 15.79 -26.17
N LEU A 187 1.53 15.76 -25.22
CA LEU A 187 1.77 16.29 -23.89
C LEU A 187 2.40 15.22 -22.97
N LEU A 188 3.32 15.64 -22.11
CA LEU A 188 3.89 14.81 -21.06
C LEU A 188 3.02 14.95 -19.82
N ILE A 189 2.56 13.82 -19.28
CA ILE A 189 1.65 13.77 -18.14
C ILE A 189 2.30 12.99 -17.03
N ASP A 190 2.39 13.59 -15.86
CA ASP A 190 2.70 12.92 -14.61
C ASP A 190 1.39 12.71 -13.83
N ALA A 191 1.27 11.59 -13.15
CA ALA A 191 0.05 11.23 -12.45
C ALA A 191 0.34 10.74 -11.03
N PHE A 192 -0.56 11.01 -10.10
CA PHE A 192 -0.41 10.54 -8.74
C PHE A 192 -1.74 10.21 -8.06
N LYS A 193 -1.68 9.34 -7.08
CA LYS A 193 -2.81 8.98 -6.23
C LYS A 193 -2.52 9.42 -4.80
N ALA A 194 -3.14 10.52 -4.38
CA ALA A 194 -2.94 11.11 -3.06
C ALA A 194 -3.88 10.54 -1.98
N THR A 195 -4.93 9.80 -2.36
CA THR A 195 -5.94 9.33 -1.40
C THR A 195 -6.40 7.90 -1.66
N GLY A 196 -6.72 7.18 -0.59
CA GLY A 196 -7.28 5.84 -0.66
C GLY A 196 -6.66 4.86 0.32
N VAL A 197 -6.82 3.59 0.04
CA VAL A 197 -6.17 2.47 0.72
C VAL A 197 -5.22 1.80 -0.27
N SER A 198 -4.09 1.31 0.20
CA SER A 198 -3.02 0.78 -0.63
C SER A 198 -3.49 -0.27 -1.64
N LEU A 199 -3.40 0.06 -2.91
CA LEU A 199 -3.56 -0.79 -4.09
C LEU A 199 -2.81 -0.13 -5.24
N ARG A 200 -2.05 -0.90 -5.99
CA ARG A 200 -1.26 -0.40 -7.12
C ARG A 200 -2.04 -0.28 -8.42
N ARG A 201 -3.12 -1.02 -8.58
CA ARG A 201 -3.88 -1.09 -9.85
C ARG A 201 -4.25 0.28 -10.43
N ASP A 202 -4.49 1.31 -9.58
CA ASP A 202 -4.82 2.65 -10.07
C ASP A 202 -3.59 3.31 -10.73
N ILE A 203 -2.42 3.17 -10.10
CA ILE A 203 -1.16 3.69 -10.64
C ILE A 203 -0.75 2.95 -11.91
N LEU A 204 -0.89 1.63 -11.92
CA LEU A 204 -0.63 0.82 -13.11
C LEU A 204 -1.55 1.21 -14.27
N ALA A 205 -2.82 1.51 -14.01
CA ALA A 205 -3.73 2.02 -15.04
C ALA A 205 -3.29 3.39 -15.60
N PHE A 206 -2.64 4.25 -14.80
CA PHE A 206 -2.08 5.51 -15.27
C PHE A 206 -0.81 5.28 -16.12
N GLU A 207 0.04 4.35 -15.71
CA GLU A 207 1.22 3.92 -16.47
C GLU A 207 0.82 3.33 -17.82
N ASP A 208 -0.15 2.41 -17.84
CA ASP A 208 -0.70 1.82 -19.05
C ASP A 208 -1.32 2.86 -19.99
N ALA A 209 -1.95 3.90 -19.44
CA ALA A 209 -2.46 5.04 -20.20
C ALA A 209 -1.35 5.96 -20.75
N GLY A 210 -0.12 5.79 -20.28
CA GLY A 210 1.07 6.48 -20.74
C GLY A 210 1.48 7.69 -19.90
N ALA A 211 1.18 7.69 -18.62
CA ALA A 211 1.80 8.64 -17.69
C ALA A 211 3.33 8.46 -17.70
N ARG A 212 4.06 9.58 -17.70
CA ARG A 212 5.54 9.59 -17.71
C ARG A 212 6.11 9.18 -16.36
N ASN A 213 5.61 9.78 -15.30
CA ASN A 213 5.95 9.46 -13.91
C ASN A 213 4.67 9.25 -13.10
N THR A 214 4.74 8.33 -12.13
CA THR A 214 3.63 8.08 -11.22
C THR A 214 4.10 8.11 -9.78
N LEU A 215 3.21 8.53 -8.86
CA LEU A 215 3.42 8.47 -7.41
C LEU A 215 2.14 7.98 -6.73
N ILE A 216 2.34 7.24 -5.65
CA ILE A 216 1.25 6.80 -4.77
C ILE A 216 1.62 7.07 -3.31
N PHE A 217 0.62 7.27 -2.47
CA PHE A 217 0.82 7.58 -1.05
C PHE A 217 1.62 6.52 -0.29
N THR A 218 1.63 5.25 -0.73
CA THR A 218 2.47 4.21 -0.13
C THR A 218 3.96 4.44 -0.34
N ASP A 219 4.37 5.19 -1.37
CA ASP A 219 5.77 5.56 -1.59
C ASP A 219 6.30 6.44 -0.43
N PHE A 220 5.41 7.16 0.24
CA PHE A 220 5.68 8.04 1.39
C PHE A 220 5.39 7.38 2.75
N GLY A 221 5.26 6.06 2.79
CA GLY A 221 5.02 5.32 4.04
C GLY A 221 3.57 5.34 4.55
N VAL A 222 2.64 5.91 3.79
CA VAL A 222 1.23 6.00 4.16
C VAL A 222 0.49 4.77 3.64
N VAL A 223 -0.07 3.96 4.53
CA VAL A 223 -0.83 2.74 4.15
C VAL A 223 -2.27 3.07 3.82
N SER A 224 -2.87 3.98 4.56
CA SER A 224 -4.22 4.49 4.35
C SER A 224 -4.27 5.98 4.60
N THR A 225 -4.83 6.73 3.68
CA THR A 225 -4.84 8.19 3.79
C THR A 225 -5.93 8.68 4.73
N THR A 226 -5.59 9.69 5.53
CA THR A 226 -6.50 10.35 6.47
C THR A 226 -6.58 11.84 6.17
N ARG A 227 -7.55 12.52 6.80
CA ARG A 227 -7.67 13.97 6.72
C ARG A 227 -6.41 14.71 7.23
N ALA A 228 -5.71 14.13 8.20
CA ALA A 228 -4.51 14.72 8.76
C ALA A 228 -3.32 14.67 7.80
N VAL A 229 -3.16 13.57 7.06
CA VAL A 229 -2.00 13.31 6.19
C VAL A 229 -2.22 13.79 4.75
N GLY A 230 -3.46 13.70 4.24
CA GLY A 230 -3.79 13.95 2.84
C GLY A 230 -3.30 15.30 2.27
N PRO A 231 -3.46 16.43 2.98
CA PRO A 231 -2.99 17.72 2.47
C PRO A 231 -1.48 17.83 2.30
N ALA A 232 -0.69 17.37 3.28
CA ALA A 232 0.77 17.38 3.20
C ALA A 232 1.26 16.45 2.09
N LEU A 233 0.70 15.24 2.03
CA LEU A 233 1.01 14.25 1.01
C LEU A 233 0.75 14.78 -0.41
N THR A 234 -0.41 15.41 -0.64
CA THR A 234 -0.75 15.99 -1.95
C THR A 234 0.24 17.08 -2.36
N ARG A 235 0.59 17.99 -1.44
CA ARG A 235 1.57 19.05 -1.72
C ARG A 235 2.95 18.49 -2.03
N THR A 236 3.42 17.51 -1.24
CA THR A 236 4.71 16.85 -1.48
C THR A 236 4.76 16.17 -2.85
N MET A 237 3.70 15.45 -3.23
CA MET A 237 3.63 14.78 -4.55
C MET A 237 3.61 15.79 -5.71
N ILE A 238 2.87 16.89 -5.59
CA ILE A 238 2.83 17.94 -6.62
C ILE A 238 4.20 18.57 -6.77
N SER A 239 4.85 18.95 -5.68
CA SER A 239 6.19 19.53 -5.72
C SER A 239 7.19 18.57 -6.37
N GLU A 240 7.24 17.30 -5.93
CA GLU A 240 8.19 16.32 -6.49
C GLU A 240 7.99 16.06 -8.00
N LEU A 241 6.75 16.03 -8.48
CA LEU A 241 6.47 15.79 -9.89
C LEU A 241 6.72 17.04 -10.74
N SER A 242 6.45 18.24 -10.19
CA SER A 242 6.69 19.47 -10.90
C SER A 242 8.16 19.89 -10.98
N ASP A 243 9.00 19.45 -10.04
CA ASP A 243 10.46 19.63 -10.09
C ASP A 243 11.15 18.80 -11.17
N LYS A 244 10.54 17.71 -11.61
CA LYS A 244 11.08 16.82 -12.64
C LYS A 244 10.84 17.34 -14.06
N ARG A 245 11.07 18.63 -14.30
CA ARG A 245 10.98 19.18 -15.66
C ARG A 245 12.04 18.58 -16.56
N PRO A 246 11.73 18.35 -17.84
CA PRO A 246 12.72 17.93 -18.82
C PRO A 246 13.76 19.03 -19.06
#